data_adb60ed1177f97cfa49a02fd8df304fc
#
_entry.id   adb60ed1177f97cfa49a02fd8df304fc
#
_cell.length_a   1.000
_cell.length_b   1.000
_cell.length_c   1.000
_cell.angle_alpha   90.00
_cell.angle_beta   90.00
_cell.angle_gamma   90.00
#
_symmetry.space_group_name_H-M   'P 1'
#
loop_
_entity.id
_entity.type
_entity.pdbx_description
1 polymer ?
#
loop_
_entity_poly.entity_id
_entity_poly.type
_entity_poly.pdbx_seq_one_letter_code
_entity_poly.pdbx_strand_id
1 'polypeptide(L)'
;MLRGGGAHRTFVSTLLALIGNLWGLPRETALRKGPAFFDGNIWNSMKTLLIACEVLRPELEVLASDMRNPPPMNFLEQRLHDYPEKLRSAFQGLVDAFEQENDGPLAVLCGYGLCGRGLCGVHASRATLVFPKLHDCIPLLLGLDQKGANASSREGATYWISPGWLKYFLVPFHLESYRRFSVYEKKFGAAKAARMMKAENALLDNYKNACHIRWPEMGDAYVDEARKVAEATLLPYSEIWGSSAYLAELLHGGQSGERFLHLVPGQTIDMDVEGTICAVACPA
;
A
#
# COMPACT_ATOMS: atom_id res chain seq x y z
N MET A 1 -50.24 -13.43 6.32
CA MET A 1 -49.55 -14.11 7.44
C MET A 1 -48.56 -15.06 6.81
N LEU A 2 -47.31 -14.85 6.86
CA LEU A 2 -46.31 -15.19 7.84
C LEU A 2 -44.99 -14.43 7.52
N ARG A 3 -44.38 -13.95 8.58
CA ARG A 3 -43.12 -13.23 8.64
C ARG A 3 -41.92 -14.20 8.51
N GLY A 4 -40.86 -13.79 7.88
CA GLY A 4 -39.59 -14.51 7.81
C GLY A 4 -38.47 -13.65 7.28
N GLY A 5 -38.07 -12.63 8.03
CA GLY A 5 -36.92 -11.80 7.69
C GLY A 5 -36.21 -11.39 8.96
N GLY A 6 -35.30 -12.19 9.47
CA GLY A 6 -34.63 -11.85 10.73
C GLY A 6 -33.32 -12.57 11.06
N ALA A 7 -32.85 -13.49 10.24
CA ALA A 7 -31.71 -14.34 10.63
C ALA A 7 -30.36 -13.97 9.99
N HIS A 8 -30.32 -13.17 8.94
CA HIS A 8 -29.05 -12.88 8.23
C HIS A 8 -28.30 -11.64 8.73
N ARG A 9 -28.96 -10.76 9.49
CA ARG A 9 -28.30 -9.54 10.03
C ARG A 9 -27.50 -9.76 11.32
N THR A 10 -27.80 -10.83 12.05
CA THR A 10 -27.20 -11.09 13.37
C THR A 10 -25.86 -11.80 13.29
N PHE A 11 -25.58 -12.54 12.21
CA PHE A 11 -24.34 -13.32 12.10
C PHE A 11 -23.13 -12.44 11.70
N VAL A 12 -23.33 -11.46 10.83
CA VAL A 12 -22.25 -10.54 10.38
C VAL A 12 -21.87 -9.57 11.50
N SER A 13 -22.84 -9.05 12.28
CA SER A 13 -22.53 -8.15 13.40
C SER A 13 -21.86 -8.84 14.58
N THR A 14 -22.10 -10.14 14.78
CA THR A 14 -21.45 -10.90 15.85
C THR A 14 -20.02 -11.27 15.50
N LEU A 15 -19.73 -11.53 14.24
CA LEU A 15 -18.35 -11.80 13.77
C LEU A 15 -17.48 -10.53 13.81
N LEU A 16 -18.03 -9.39 13.41
CA LEU A 16 -17.35 -8.09 13.50
C LEU A 16 -17.13 -7.63 14.98
N ALA A 17 -18.02 -7.98 15.88
CA ALA A 17 -17.85 -7.72 17.31
C ALA A 17 -16.78 -8.62 17.95
N LEU A 18 -16.59 -9.83 17.47
CA LEU A 18 -15.52 -10.73 17.94
C LEU A 18 -14.14 -10.31 17.45
N ILE A 19 -14.04 -9.78 16.24
CA ILE A 19 -12.78 -9.25 15.70
C ILE A 19 -12.41 -7.93 16.42
N GLY A 20 -13.38 -7.07 16.70
CA GLY A 20 -13.16 -5.82 17.46
C GLY A 20 -12.73 -6.03 18.91
N ASN A 21 -13.06 -7.15 19.53
CA ASN A 21 -12.71 -7.47 20.93
C ASN A 21 -11.41 -8.27 21.08
N LEU A 22 -10.86 -8.84 20.00
CA LEU A 22 -9.55 -9.52 20.00
C LEU A 22 -8.37 -8.54 19.92
N TRP A 23 -8.63 -7.30 19.52
CA TRP A 23 -7.62 -6.25 19.41
C TRP A 23 -7.94 -5.13 20.41
N GLY A 24 -7.86 -5.42 21.68
CA GLY A 24 -7.99 -4.46 22.77
C GLY A 24 -7.00 -3.30 22.69
N LEU A 25 -7.15 -2.46 21.67
CA LEU A 25 -6.42 -1.20 21.55
C LEU A 25 -7.21 -0.13 22.33
N PRO A 26 -6.65 0.45 23.40
CA PRO A 26 -7.25 1.58 24.08
C PRO A 26 -7.33 2.77 23.11
N ARG A 27 -8.51 3.35 23.01
CA ARG A 27 -8.69 4.72 22.49
C ARG A 27 -7.94 5.64 23.45
N GLU A 28 -6.85 6.23 23.02
CA GLU A 28 -5.94 7.03 23.83
C GLU A 28 -4.85 6.21 24.56
N THR A 29 -3.73 6.02 23.89
CA THR A 29 -2.46 5.93 24.61
C THR A 29 -1.38 6.60 23.79
N ALA A 30 -0.90 7.67 24.42
CA ALA A 30 0.31 8.40 24.16
C ALA A 30 1.41 7.55 23.48
N LEU A 31 2.04 8.16 22.49
CA LEU A 31 3.37 7.85 21.98
C LEU A 31 4.29 7.39 23.12
N ARG A 32 4.36 6.09 23.37
CA ARG A 32 5.39 5.53 24.24
C ARG A 32 6.67 5.46 23.45
N LYS A 33 7.68 6.15 23.97
CA LYS A 33 9.06 6.13 23.51
C LYS A 33 9.52 4.69 23.25
N GLY A 34 9.75 4.35 21.99
CA GLY A 34 10.44 3.11 21.60
C GLY A 34 11.92 3.13 22.04
N PRO A 35 12.64 2.03 21.93
CA PRO A 35 14.03 1.96 22.33
C PRO A 35 14.86 3.02 21.63
N ALA A 36 15.75 3.66 22.41
CA ALA A 36 16.58 4.78 22.03
C ALA A 36 17.61 4.39 20.96
N PHE A 37 17.21 4.39 19.68
CA PHE A 37 18.14 4.26 18.57
C PHE A 37 18.14 5.47 17.62
N PHE A 38 17.14 6.35 17.68
CA PHE A 38 17.17 7.62 16.98
C PHE A 38 16.53 8.70 17.85
N ASP A 39 17.35 9.64 18.28
CA ASP A 39 16.89 10.85 18.95
C ASP A 39 15.96 11.61 17.97
N GLY A 40 14.73 11.91 18.37
CA GLY A 40 13.73 12.57 17.51
C GLY A 40 14.17 13.91 16.91
N ASN A 41 15.31 14.45 17.37
CA ASN A 41 15.96 15.64 16.82
C ASN A 41 16.74 15.37 15.51
N ILE A 42 17.20 14.13 15.26
CA ILE A 42 18.02 13.83 14.08
C ILE A 42 17.19 13.95 12.79
N TRP A 43 15.95 13.47 12.80
CA TRP A 43 15.07 13.54 11.64
C TRP A 43 14.73 14.97 11.22
N ASN A 44 14.59 15.88 12.18
CA ASN A 44 14.31 17.30 11.91
C ASN A 44 15.48 18.02 11.20
N SER A 45 16.69 17.47 11.26
CA SER A 45 17.90 18.01 10.62
C SER A 45 18.24 17.36 9.27
N MET A 46 17.56 16.24 8.92
CA MET A 46 17.80 15.54 7.65
C MET A 46 16.94 16.11 6.54
N LYS A 47 17.52 16.28 5.35
CA LYS A 47 16.73 16.49 4.15
C LYS A 47 16.08 15.15 3.80
N THR A 48 14.77 15.17 3.61
CA THR A 48 13.97 13.96 3.45
C THR A 48 13.24 13.98 2.13
N LEU A 49 13.21 12.83 1.44
CA LEU A 49 12.41 12.57 0.24
C LEU A 49 11.49 11.38 0.50
N LEU A 50 10.23 11.46 0.12
CA LEU A 50 9.34 10.29 0.04
C LEU A 50 9.27 9.80 -1.41
N ILE A 51 9.55 8.52 -1.63
CA ILE A 51 9.29 7.84 -2.90
C ILE A 51 8.22 6.79 -2.66
N ALA A 52 7.07 6.91 -3.32
CA ALA A 52 5.91 6.07 -3.05
C ALA A 52 5.22 5.58 -4.32
N CYS A 53 4.45 4.49 -4.17
CA CYS A 53 3.52 4.06 -5.20
C CYS A 53 2.39 5.08 -5.36
N GLU A 54 2.02 5.41 -6.59
CA GLU A 54 0.95 6.39 -6.84
C GLU A 54 -0.41 5.95 -6.29
N VAL A 55 -0.62 4.64 -6.04
CA VAL A 55 -1.85 4.17 -5.37
C VAL A 55 -1.97 4.61 -3.91
N LEU A 56 -0.88 5.08 -3.29
CA LEU A 56 -0.89 5.64 -1.93
C LEU A 56 -0.97 7.17 -1.95
N ARG A 57 -0.98 7.79 -3.14
CA ARG A 57 -0.93 9.26 -3.27
C ARG A 57 -2.08 9.97 -2.55
N PRO A 58 -3.36 9.59 -2.71
CA PRO A 58 -4.44 10.31 -2.04
C PRO A 58 -4.30 10.29 -0.52
N GLU A 59 -3.93 9.14 0.04
CA GLU A 59 -3.76 8.94 1.48
C GLU A 59 -2.55 9.74 2.01
N LEU A 60 -1.44 9.71 1.28
CA LEU A 60 -0.22 10.45 1.65
C LEU A 60 -0.41 11.96 1.51
N GLU A 61 -1.12 12.43 0.49
CA GLU A 61 -1.43 13.86 0.30
C GLU A 61 -2.33 14.40 1.41
N VAL A 62 -3.33 13.61 1.85
CA VAL A 62 -4.19 13.99 2.99
C VAL A 62 -3.36 14.10 4.26
N LEU A 63 -2.51 13.13 4.58
CA LEU A 63 -1.65 13.19 5.76
C LEU A 63 -0.65 14.33 5.71
N ALA A 64 -0.08 14.58 4.53
CA ALA A 64 0.88 15.66 4.33
C ALA A 64 0.25 17.05 4.49
N SER A 65 -1.05 17.21 4.17
CA SER A 65 -1.75 18.49 4.31
C SER A 65 -1.81 18.98 5.74
N ASP A 66 -1.77 18.09 6.71
CA ASP A 66 -1.77 18.39 8.14
C ASP A 66 -0.36 18.64 8.71
N MET A 67 0.69 18.39 7.90
CA MET A 67 2.07 18.59 8.33
C MET A 67 2.55 20.02 8.06
N ARG A 68 3.27 20.61 9.02
CA ARG A 68 3.87 21.93 8.83
C ARG A 68 4.95 21.95 7.73
N ASN A 69 5.73 20.87 7.65
CA ASN A 69 6.82 20.70 6.67
C ASN A 69 6.79 19.27 6.14
N PRO A 70 5.89 18.95 5.20
CA PRO A 70 5.88 17.63 4.62
C PRO A 70 7.13 17.40 3.76
N PRO A 71 7.66 16.16 3.69
CA PRO A 71 8.74 15.83 2.78
C PRO A 71 8.28 16.00 1.32
N PRO A 72 9.16 16.43 0.41
CA PRO A 72 8.91 16.30 -1.02
C PRO A 72 8.53 14.86 -1.37
N MET A 73 7.57 14.68 -2.29
CA MET A 73 7.02 13.37 -2.65
C MET A 73 7.19 13.09 -4.12
N ASN A 74 7.81 11.97 -4.47
CA ASN A 74 7.84 11.42 -5.81
C ASN A 74 6.99 10.16 -5.88
N PHE A 75 6.06 10.11 -6.82
CA PHE A 75 5.18 8.97 -7.01
C PHE A 75 5.54 8.22 -8.29
N LEU A 76 5.76 6.93 -8.16
CA LEU A 76 6.02 6.03 -9.28
C LEU A 76 4.72 5.35 -9.70
N GLU A 77 4.56 5.14 -11.01
CA GLU A 77 3.38 4.49 -11.59
C GLU A 77 3.12 3.13 -10.97
N GLN A 78 1.86 2.86 -10.64
CA GLN A 78 1.42 1.61 -10.02
C GLN A 78 1.85 0.37 -10.82
N ARG A 79 1.74 0.42 -12.14
CA ARG A 79 2.07 -0.71 -13.02
C ARG A 79 3.53 -1.14 -13.02
N LEU A 80 4.43 -0.37 -12.40
CA LEU A 80 5.83 -0.77 -12.26
C LEU A 80 6.01 -2.01 -11.39
N HIS A 81 5.07 -2.30 -10.47
CA HIS A 81 5.16 -3.53 -9.66
C HIS A 81 5.03 -4.82 -10.48
N ASP A 82 4.42 -4.77 -11.68
CA ASP A 82 4.36 -5.88 -12.63
C ASP A 82 5.73 -6.16 -13.27
N TYR A 83 6.67 -5.24 -13.12
CA TYR A 83 8.01 -5.28 -13.72
C TYR A 83 9.08 -4.96 -12.66
N PRO A 84 9.44 -5.93 -11.79
CA PRO A 84 10.32 -5.69 -10.63
C PRO A 84 11.62 -4.96 -10.97
N GLU A 85 12.26 -5.28 -12.09
CA GLU A 85 13.49 -4.62 -12.49
C GLU A 85 13.29 -3.15 -12.89
N LYS A 86 12.16 -2.83 -13.53
CA LYS A 86 11.84 -1.44 -13.87
C LYS A 86 11.51 -0.62 -12.63
N LEU A 87 10.77 -1.21 -11.67
CA LEU A 87 10.48 -0.58 -10.40
C LEU A 87 11.79 -0.26 -9.66
N ARG A 88 12.68 -1.25 -9.54
CA ARG A 88 13.99 -1.07 -8.90
C ARG A 88 14.80 0.03 -9.56
N SER A 89 14.92 -0.01 -10.89
CA SER A 89 15.68 0.98 -11.63
C SER A 89 15.10 2.40 -11.48
N ALA A 90 13.78 2.55 -11.54
CA ALA A 90 13.11 3.84 -11.34
C ALA A 90 13.30 4.38 -9.92
N PHE A 91 13.13 3.51 -8.92
CA PHE A 91 13.32 3.87 -7.52
C PHE A 91 14.79 4.27 -7.24
N GLN A 92 15.75 3.44 -7.70
CA GLN A 92 17.18 3.70 -7.55
C GLN A 92 17.57 5.03 -8.20
N GLY A 93 17.09 5.30 -9.42
CA GLY A 93 17.37 6.56 -10.09
C GLY A 93 16.92 7.80 -9.32
N LEU A 94 15.79 7.72 -8.58
CA LEU A 94 15.34 8.81 -7.71
C LEU A 94 16.20 8.94 -6.44
N VAL A 95 16.67 7.83 -5.88
CA VAL A 95 17.61 7.85 -4.75
C VAL A 95 18.91 8.51 -5.17
N ASP A 96 19.49 8.08 -6.30
CA ASP A 96 20.77 8.59 -6.82
C ASP A 96 20.68 10.09 -7.14
N ALA A 97 19.61 10.52 -7.79
CA ALA A 97 19.37 11.93 -8.10
C ALA A 97 19.26 12.76 -6.82
N PHE A 98 18.50 12.30 -5.83
CA PHE A 98 18.36 12.99 -4.55
C PHE A 98 19.70 13.14 -3.82
N GLU A 99 20.55 12.11 -3.85
CA GLU A 99 21.90 12.17 -3.27
C GLU A 99 22.85 13.12 -4.00
N GLN A 100 22.70 13.22 -5.33
CA GLN A 100 23.50 14.13 -6.15
C GLN A 100 23.12 15.62 -5.96
N GLU A 101 21.83 15.86 -5.79
CA GLU A 101 21.29 17.23 -5.68
C GLU A 101 21.38 17.82 -4.26
N ASN A 102 21.68 17.00 -3.25
CA ASN A 102 21.62 17.42 -1.86
C ASN A 102 22.88 17.07 -1.08
N ASP A 103 23.27 17.99 -0.18
CA ASP A 103 24.34 17.81 0.77
C ASP A 103 23.82 17.63 2.19
N GLY A 104 24.69 17.08 3.07
CA GLY A 104 24.42 16.87 4.48
C GLY A 104 23.71 15.52 4.75
N PRO A 105 23.08 15.38 5.92
CA PRO A 105 22.33 14.17 6.26
C PRO A 105 21.07 14.02 5.41
N LEU A 106 20.88 12.85 4.81
CA LEU A 106 19.80 12.54 3.87
C LEU A 106 19.00 11.33 4.33
N ALA A 107 17.68 11.37 4.11
CA ALA A 107 16.80 10.23 4.31
C ALA A 107 15.83 10.04 3.13
N VAL A 108 15.61 8.81 2.72
CA VAL A 108 14.58 8.46 1.74
C VAL A 108 13.57 7.55 2.40
N LEU A 109 12.32 8.01 2.46
CA LEU A 109 11.19 7.26 2.97
C LEU A 109 10.56 6.47 1.82
N CYS A 110 10.32 5.18 2.02
CA CYS A 110 9.77 4.30 1.02
C CYS A 110 8.28 4.05 1.27
N GLY A 111 7.40 4.63 0.45
CA GLY A 111 5.96 4.39 0.44
C GLY A 111 5.60 3.18 -0.41
N TYR A 112 6.19 2.02 -0.11
CA TYR A 112 5.98 0.73 -0.79
C TYR A 112 6.04 -0.41 0.22
N GLY A 113 5.30 -1.51 -0.06
CA GLY A 113 5.75 -2.81 0.40
C GLY A 113 6.92 -3.32 -0.47
N LEU A 114 7.39 -4.54 -0.24
CA LEU A 114 8.47 -5.16 -1.03
C LEU A 114 8.05 -5.43 -2.49
N CYS A 115 6.74 -5.50 -2.76
CA CYS A 115 6.11 -5.59 -4.08
C CYS A 115 6.76 -6.67 -4.97
N GLY A 116 6.64 -7.93 -4.56
CA GLY A 116 7.19 -9.05 -5.34
C GLY A 116 8.72 -9.01 -5.50
N ARG A 117 9.44 -8.49 -4.49
CA ARG A 117 10.90 -8.25 -4.51
C ARG A 117 11.35 -7.14 -5.47
N GLY A 118 10.41 -6.32 -5.96
CA GLY A 118 10.73 -5.22 -6.88
C GLY A 118 11.72 -4.20 -6.30
N LEU A 119 11.79 -4.07 -4.97
CA LEU A 119 12.71 -3.17 -4.29
C LEU A 119 13.95 -3.85 -3.72
N CYS A 120 14.09 -5.19 -3.83
CA CYS A 120 15.32 -5.86 -3.42
C CYS A 120 16.51 -5.37 -4.25
N GLY A 121 17.60 -5.07 -3.57
CA GLY A 121 18.80 -4.51 -4.22
C GLY A 121 18.86 -2.99 -4.27
N VAL A 122 17.79 -2.26 -3.91
CA VAL A 122 17.86 -0.79 -3.76
C VAL A 122 18.79 -0.44 -2.61
N HIS A 123 19.66 0.53 -2.83
CA HIS A 123 20.67 0.98 -1.86
C HIS A 123 20.91 2.48 -1.97
N ALA A 124 21.63 3.02 -1.01
CA ALA A 124 22.08 4.41 -1.02
C ALA A 124 23.57 4.50 -0.66
N SER A 125 24.23 5.50 -1.21
CA SER A 125 25.65 5.77 -0.94
C SER A 125 25.85 6.64 0.32
N ARG A 126 24.86 7.50 0.63
CA ARG A 126 24.93 8.47 1.74
C ARG A 126 23.63 8.53 2.56
N ALA A 127 22.48 8.36 1.91
CA ALA A 127 21.19 8.46 2.56
C ALA A 127 20.88 7.25 3.46
N THR A 128 20.08 7.49 4.50
CA THR A 128 19.39 6.40 5.19
C THR A 128 18.09 6.10 4.43
N LEU A 129 17.87 4.84 4.05
CA LEU A 129 16.62 4.41 3.44
C LEU A 129 15.71 3.80 4.51
N VAL A 130 14.43 4.20 4.52
CA VAL A 130 13.43 3.72 5.49
C VAL A 130 12.36 2.94 4.76
N PHE A 131 12.33 1.63 4.96
CA PHE A 131 11.38 0.71 4.31
C PHE A 131 10.35 0.15 5.30
N PRO A 132 9.07 0.11 4.94
CA PRO A 132 8.09 -0.71 5.65
C PRO A 132 8.46 -2.20 5.58
N LYS A 133 8.35 -2.93 6.69
CA LYS A 133 8.56 -4.38 6.74
C LYS A 133 7.28 -5.12 6.31
N LEU A 134 6.82 -4.84 5.09
CA LEU A 134 5.57 -5.38 4.53
C LEU A 134 5.80 -5.88 3.10
N HIS A 135 5.10 -6.93 2.72
CA HIS A 135 5.24 -7.54 1.39
C HIS A 135 4.49 -6.77 0.29
N ASP A 136 3.40 -6.07 0.63
CA ASP A 136 2.60 -5.28 -0.32
C ASP A 136 2.02 -4.01 0.32
N CYS A 137 1.31 -3.19 -0.47
CA CYS A 137 0.80 -1.89 -0.04
C CYS A 137 -0.51 -1.95 0.77
N ILE A 138 -1.25 -3.07 0.72
CA ILE A 138 -2.55 -3.16 1.40
C ILE A 138 -2.43 -3.03 2.91
N PRO A 139 -1.49 -3.72 3.58
CA PRO A 139 -1.28 -3.55 5.02
C PRO A 139 -0.93 -2.12 5.43
N LEU A 140 -0.24 -1.34 4.56
CA LEU A 140 0.01 0.09 4.82
C LEU A 140 -1.29 0.86 4.97
N LEU A 141 -2.27 0.60 4.08
CA LEU A 141 -3.58 1.23 4.08
C LEU A 141 -4.46 0.77 5.24
N LEU A 142 -4.31 -0.48 5.65
CA LEU A 142 -5.02 -1.07 6.79
C LEU A 142 -4.39 -0.71 8.13
N GLY A 143 -3.16 -0.18 8.14
CA GLY A 143 -2.40 0.09 9.37
C GLY A 143 -1.89 -1.17 10.07
N LEU A 144 -1.79 -2.28 9.33
CA LEU A 144 -1.37 -3.58 9.87
C LEU A 144 0.16 -3.74 9.81
N ASP A 145 0.71 -4.38 10.84
CA ASP A 145 2.07 -4.93 10.78
C ASP A 145 2.11 -6.24 9.97
N GLN A 146 3.29 -6.84 9.81
CA GLN A 146 3.45 -8.08 9.04
C GLN A 146 2.64 -9.25 9.61
N LYS A 147 2.44 -9.31 10.94
CA LYS A 147 1.64 -10.38 11.58
C LYS A 147 0.16 -10.22 11.25
N GLY A 148 -0.35 -8.99 11.34
CA GLY A 148 -1.72 -8.64 10.96
C GLY A 148 -1.96 -8.86 9.47
N ALA A 149 -1.01 -8.49 8.61
CA ALA A 149 -1.05 -8.73 7.16
C ALA A 149 -1.16 -10.23 6.83
N ASN A 150 -0.34 -11.06 7.47
CA ASN A 150 -0.38 -12.50 7.28
C ASN A 150 -1.71 -13.13 7.75
N ALA A 151 -2.32 -12.58 8.80
CA ALA A 151 -3.63 -13.03 9.27
C ALA A 151 -4.73 -12.68 8.26
N SER A 152 -4.75 -11.45 7.76
CA SER A 152 -5.77 -10.98 6.80
C SER A 152 -5.68 -11.72 5.45
N SER A 153 -4.50 -12.10 5.00
CA SER A 153 -4.33 -12.84 3.74
C SER A 153 -4.86 -14.27 3.78
N ARG A 154 -5.11 -14.83 4.95
CA ARG A 154 -5.69 -16.19 5.14
C ARG A 154 -7.20 -16.23 4.97
N GLU A 155 -7.89 -15.10 5.02
CA GLU A 155 -9.36 -15.03 4.96
C GLU A 155 -9.94 -15.17 3.56
N GLY A 156 -9.10 -15.32 2.54
CA GLY A 156 -9.48 -15.55 1.14
C GLY A 156 -9.15 -14.36 0.25
N ALA A 157 -9.19 -14.59 -1.05
CA ALA A 157 -8.83 -13.58 -2.03
C ALA A 157 -9.86 -12.43 -2.03
N THR A 158 -9.44 -11.29 -1.52
CA THR A 158 -10.21 -10.05 -1.49
C THR A 158 -9.71 -9.10 -2.57
N TYR A 159 -10.63 -8.60 -3.39
CA TYR A 159 -10.36 -7.49 -4.30
C TYR A 159 -10.40 -6.19 -3.50
N TRP A 160 -9.21 -5.67 -3.18
CA TRP A 160 -9.09 -4.46 -2.38
C TRP A 160 -9.31 -3.21 -3.23
N ILE A 161 -10.09 -2.29 -2.71
CA ILE A 161 -10.38 -1.00 -3.32
C ILE A 161 -9.93 0.09 -2.35
N SER A 162 -9.09 1.02 -2.82
CA SER A 162 -8.73 2.23 -2.08
C SER A 162 -8.92 3.47 -2.97
N PRO A 163 -8.91 4.68 -2.41
CA PRO A 163 -8.90 5.91 -3.19
C PRO A 163 -7.84 5.94 -4.29
N GLY A 164 -6.63 5.51 -3.97
CA GLY A 164 -5.56 5.46 -4.95
C GLY A 164 -5.77 4.41 -6.05
N TRP A 165 -6.33 3.24 -5.72
CA TRP A 165 -6.71 2.25 -6.72
C TRP A 165 -7.76 2.80 -7.68
N LEU A 166 -8.75 3.52 -7.19
CA LEU A 166 -9.79 4.13 -8.02
C LEU A 166 -9.24 5.18 -8.99
N LYS A 167 -8.22 5.93 -8.57
CA LYS A 167 -7.63 6.99 -9.38
C LYS A 167 -6.55 6.52 -10.37
N TYR A 168 -5.67 5.63 -9.93
CA TYR A 168 -4.41 5.36 -10.62
C TYR A 168 -4.31 3.94 -11.17
N PHE A 169 -5.15 3.04 -10.69
CA PHE A 169 -5.19 1.70 -11.23
C PHE A 169 -6.21 1.60 -12.37
N LEU A 170 -5.76 1.11 -13.52
CA LEU A 170 -6.66 0.66 -14.56
C LEU A 170 -7.30 -0.64 -14.07
N VAL A 171 -8.34 -0.50 -13.25
CA VAL A 171 -9.12 -1.64 -12.79
C VAL A 171 -9.58 -2.41 -14.03
N PRO A 172 -9.25 -3.71 -14.17
CA PRO A 172 -9.61 -4.49 -15.35
C PRO A 172 -11.11 -4.42 -15.69
N PHE A 173 -11.92 -4.15 -14.71
CA PHE A 173 -13.38 -4.24 -14.72
C PHE A 173 -14.08 -2.91 -14.49
N HIS A 174 -13.33 -1.83 -14.53
CA HIS A 174 -13.93 -0.50 -14.53
C HIS A 174 -14.94 -0.39 -15.67
N LEU A 175 -16.00 0.43 -15.52
CA LEU A 175 -17.02 0.78 -16.53
C LEU A 175 -16.45 1.11 -17.93
N GLU A 176 -15.15 1.21 -18.05
CA GLU A 176 -14.38 1.40 -19.29
C GLU A 176 -13.92 0.09 -19.97
N SER A 177 -14.45 -1.08 -19.60
CA SER A 177 -14.14 -2.33 -20.31
C SER A 177 -14.33 -2.21 -21.83
N TYR A 178 -15.32 -1.42 -22.25
CA TYR A 178 -15.55 -1.09 -23.66
C TYR A 178 -14.38 -0.30 -24.27
N ARG A 179 -13.83 0.68 -23.56
CA ARG A 179 -12.65 1.45 -24.04
C ARG A 179 -11.41 0.56 -24.12
N ARG A 180 -11.22 -0.34 -23.17
CA ARG A 180 -10.12 -1.33 -23.22
C ARG A 180 -10.23 -2.25 -24.39
N PHE A 181 -11.42 -2.83 -24.61
CA PHE A 181 -11.67 -3.67 -25.76
C PHE A 181 -11.31 -2.91 -27.05
N SER A 182 -11.80 -1.68 -27.21
CA SER A 182 -11.50 -0.84 -28.38
C SER A 182 -10.01 -0.56 -28.55
N VAL A 183 -9.26 -0.33 -27.47
CA VAL A 183 -7.80 -0.15 -27.52
C VAL A 183 -7.09 -1.43 -27.95
N TYR A 184 -7.48 -2.58 -27.38
CA TYR A 184 -6.92 -3.87 -27.75
C TYR A 184 -7.29 -4.26 -29.18
N GLU A 185 -8.51 -4.00 -29.59
CA GLU A 185 -9.00 -4.29 -30.93
C GLU A 185 -8.20 -3.51 -31.99
N LYS A 186 -8.02 -2.20 -31.78
CA LYS A 186 -7.19 -1.37 -32.68
C LYS A 186 -5.75 -1.86 -32.78
N LYS A 187 -5.18 -2.32 -31.67
CA LYS A 187 -3.76 -2.72 -31.60
C LYS A 187 -3.50 -4.16 -32.04
N PHE A 188 -4.42 -5.07 -31.78
CA PHE A 188 -4.20 -6.51 -31.89
C PHE A 188 -5.27 -7.26 -32.70
N GLY A 189 -6.34 -6.58 -33.13
CA GLY A 189 -7.50 -7.17 -33.79
C GLY A 189 -8.51 -7.77 -32.81
N ALA A 190 -9.79 -7.87 -33.24
CA ALA A 190 -10.94 -8.24 -32.41
C ALA A 190 -10.77 -9.60 -31.69
N ALA A 191 -10.29 -10.63 -32.41
CA ALA A 191 -10.13 -11.97 -31.85
C ALA A 191 -9.09 -12.02 -30.71
N LYS A 192 -7.99 -11.26 -30.81
CA LYS A 192 -6.96 -11.18 -29.77
C LYS A 192 -7.44 -10.31 -28.62
N ALA A 193 -8.13 -9.20 -28.92
CA ALA A 193 -8.77 -8.34 -27.91
C ALA A 193 -9.76 -9.12 -27.03
N ALA A 194 -10.63 -9.93 -27.65
CA ALA A 194 -11.58 -10.75 -26.92
C ALA A 194 -10.89 -11.78 -25.99
N ARG A 195 -9.80 -12.41 -26.45
CA ARG A 195 -9.02 -13.32 -25.60
C ARG A 195 -8.34 -12.60 -24.44
N MET A 196 -7.82 -11.38 -24.66
CA MET A 196 -7.20 -10.58 -23.61
C MET A 196 -8.23 -10.19 -22.56
N MET A 197 -9.40 -9.68 -22.98
CA MET A 197 -10.51 -9.36 -22.07
C MET A 197 -10.98 -10.57 -21.27
N LYS A 198 -11.10 -11.74 -21.93
CA LYS A 198 -11.46 -12.98 -21.23
C LYS A 198 -10.41 -13.39 -20.19
N ALA A 199 -9.12 -13.26 -20.51
CA ALA A 199 -8.05 -13.57 -19.56
C ALA A 199 -8.03 -12.59 -18.37
N GLU A 200 -8.25 -11.30 -18.60
CA GLU A 200 -8.39 -10.32 -17.54
C GLU A 200 -9.61 -10.62 -16.65
N ASN A 201 -10.74 -10.95 -17.24
CA ASN A 201 -11.96 -11.31 -16.51
C ASN A 201 -11.77 -12.60 -15.67
N ALA A 202 -11.02 -13.58 -16.17
CA ALA A 202 -10.74 -14.81 -15.42
C ALA A 202 -9.92 -14.57 -14.14
N LEU A 203 -9.22 -13.44 -14.01
CA LEU A 203 -8.55 -13.07 -12.77
C LEU A 203 -9.54 -12.80 -11.63
N LEU A 204 -10.76 -12.36 -11.97
CA LEU A 204 -11.81 -12.13 -10.96
C LEU A 204 -12.33 -13.42 -10.31
N ASP A 205 -12.27 -14.53 -11.02
CA ASP A 205 -12.73 -15.83 -10.50
C ASP A 205 -12.00 -16.23 -9.21
N ASN A 206 -10.81 -15.63 -8.99
CA ASN A 206 -10.02 -15.85 -7.79
C ASN A 206 -10.52 -15.05 -6.58
N TYR A 207 -11.33 -14.00 -6.78
CA TYR A 207 -11.81 -13.14 -5.70
C TYR A 207 -13.20 -13.56 -5.23
N LYS A 208 -13.44 -13.40 -3.93
CA LYS A 208 -14.71 -13.74 -3.27
C LYS A 208 -15.53 -12.51 -2.87
N ASN A 209 -14.89 -11.39 -2.69
CA ASN A 209 -15.51 -10.11 -2.34
C ASN A 209 -14.66 -8.95 -2.82
N ALA A 210 -15.29 -7.79 -2.98
CA ALA A 210 -14.67 -6.50 -3.18
C ALA A 210 -14.76 -5.70 -1.88
N CYS A 211 -13.62 -5.32 -1.31
CA CYS A 211 -13.58 -4.64 -0.03
C CYS A 211 -12.98 -3.24 -0.18
N HIS A 212 -13.78 -2.23 0.14
CA HIS A 212 -13.33 -0.84 0.16
C HIS A 212 -12.65 -0.51 1.48
N ILE A 213 -11.38 -0.11 1.40
CA ILE A 213 -10.61 0.40 2.54
C ILE A 213 -10.95 1.88 2.69
N ARG A 214 -11.64 2.22 3.78
CA ARG A 214 -12.05 3.60 4.09
C ARG A 214 -11.11 4.20 5.11
N TRP A 215 -10.79 5.48 4.92
CA TRP A 215 -10.05 6.25 5.92
C TRP A 215 -10.95 7.34 6.51
N PRO A 216 -10.96 7.51 7.83
CA PRO A 216 -11.75 8.56 8.48
C PRO A 216 -11.48 9.96 7.91
N GLU A 217 -10.22 10.23 7.58
CA GLU A 217 -9.76 11.51 7.02
C GLU A 217 -10.35 11.82 5.64
N MET A 218 -10.83 10.80 4.93
CA MET A 218 -11.44 10.95 3.59
C MET A 218 -12.97 10.90 3.60
N GLY A 219 -13.58 10.56 4.71
CA GLY A 219 -15.04 10.44 4.85
C GLY A 219 -15.65 9.47 3.83
N ASP A 220 -16.71 9.91 3.14
CA ASP A 220 -17.45 9.12 2.17
C ASP A 220 -17.08 9.41 0.70
N ALA A 221 -16.01 10.17 0.46
CA ALA A 221 -15.69 10.69 -0.88
C ALA A 221 -15.59 9.64 -1.98
N TYR A 222 -15.23 8.39 -1.65
CA TYR A 222 -14.99 7.31 -2.62
C TYR A 222 -15.96 6.13 -2.52
N VAL A 223 -16.95 6.20 -1.65
CA VAL A 223 -17.88 5.09 -1.37
C VAL A 223 -18.68 4.70 -2.61
N ASP A 224 -19.29 5.67 -3.28
CA ASP A 224 -20.12 5.41 -4.46
C ASP A 224 -19.30 4.87 -5.63
N GLU A 225 -18.08 5.34 -5.82
CA GLU A 225 -17.19 4.86 -6.86
C GLU A 225 -16.72 3.43 -6.57
N ALA A 226 -16.38 3.13 -5.33
CA ALA A 226 -16.02 1.78 -4.89
C ALA A 226 -17.17 0.79 -5.07
N ARG A 227 -18.41 1.19 -4.78
CA ARG A 227 -19.61 0.37 -5.02
C ARG A 227 -19.80 0.07 -6.51
N LYS A 228 -19.63 1.07 -7.39
CA LYS A 228 -19.70 0.86 -8.84
C LYS A 228 -18.65 -0.13 -9.35
N VAL A 229 -17.44 -0.11 -8.77
CA VAL A 229 -16.40 -1.10 -9.08
C VAL A 229 -16.83 -2.49 -8.64
N ALA A 230 -17.34 -2.65 -7.43
CA ALA A 230 -17.84 -3.95 -6.95
C ALA A 230 -18.99 -4.49 -7.82
N GLU A 231 -19.96 -3.63 -8.20
CA GLU A 231 -21.04 -3.99 -9.12
C GLU A 231 -20.50 -4.44 -10.48
N ALA A 232 -19.53 -3.70 -11.04
CA ALA A 232 -18.92 -4.03 -12.33
C ALA A 232 -18.12 -5.35 -12.29
N THR A 233 -17.60 -5.72 -11.14
CA THR A 233 -16.87 -6.98 -10.94
C THR A 233 -17.79 -8.16 -10.56
N LEU A 234 -19.07 -7.91 -10.30
CA LEU A 234 -20.05 -8.87 -9.79
C LEU A 234 -19.62 -9.51 -8.45
N LEU A 235 -18.75 -8.85 -7.71
CA LEU A 235 -18.31 -9.28 -6.39
C LEU A 235 -19.18 -8.66 -5.28
N PRO A 236 -19.47 -9.40 -4.20
CA PRO A 236 -20.12 -8.82 -3.02
C PRO A 236 -19.30 -7.65 -2.48
N TYR A 237 -19.97 -6.52 -2.25
CA TYR A 237 -19.32 -5.32 -1.69
C TYR A 237 -19.24 -5.39 -0.17
N SER A 238 -18.10 -5.01 0.36
CA SER A 238 -17.88 -4.79 1.80
C SER A 238 -17.01 -3.56 2.03
N GLU A 239 -16.99 -3.08 3.27
CA GLU A 239 -16.16 -1.95 3.70
C GLU A 239 -15.37 -2.33 4.94
N ILE A 240 -14.14 -1.82 5.06
CA ILE A 240 -13.32 -1.92 6.25
C ILE A 240 -12.68 -0.56 6.54
N TRP A 241 -12.59 -0.22 7.82
CA TRP A 241 -11.82 0.94 8.22
C TRP A 241 -10.34 0.61 8.20
N GLY A 242 -9.59 1.33 7.37
CA GLY A 242 -8.14 1.37 7.39
C GLY A 242 -7.64 2.29 8.52
N SER A 243 -6.34 2.46 8.58
CA SER A 243 -5.69 3.31 9.56
C SER A 243 -4.53 4.08 8.94
N SER A 244 -4.55 5.38 9.13
CA SER A 244 -3.48 6.28 8.72
C SER A 244 -2.18 6.10 9.51
N ALA A 245 -2.23 5.40 10.65
CA ALA A 245 -1.12 5.33 11.61
C ALA A 245 0.21 4.84 11.01
N TYR A 246 0.17 3.88 10.08
CA TYR A 246 1.40 3.35 9.46
C TYR A 246 2.05 4.38 8.52
N LEU A 247 1.26 5.00 7.64
CA LEU A 247 1.75 6.01 6.70
C LEU A 247 2.10 7.32 7.42
N ALA A 248 1.36 7.69 8.47
CA ALA A 248 1.72 8.82 9.31
C ALA A 248 3.08 8.60 10.01
N GLU A 249 3.31 7.40 10.56
CA GLU A 249 4.60 7.05 11.16
C GLU A 249 5.74 7.08 10.12
N LEU A 250 5.49 6.59 8.89
CA LEU A 250 6.45 6.67 7.79
C LEU A 250 6.84 8.11 7.49
N LEU A 251 5.86 9.02 7.36
CA LEU A 251 6.11 10.45 7.10
C LEU A 251 6.92 11.13 8.20
N HIS A 252 6.92 10.58 9.40
CA HIS A 252 7.74 11.03 10.53
C HIS A 252 9.06 10.24 10.69
N GLY A 253 9.49 9.53 9.64
CA GLY A 253 10.76 8.82 9.61
C GLY A 253 10.72 7.37 10.04
N GLY A 254 9.52 6.77 10.26
CA GLY A 254 9.37 5.33 10.50
C GLY A 254 10.15 4.83 11.71
N GLN A 255 9.95 5.39 12.90
CA GLN A 255 10.82 5.17 14.06
C GLN A 255 10.71 3.78 14.70
N SER A 256 9.62 3.05 14.46
CA SER A 256 9.42 1.71 15.03
C SER A 256 10.27 0.67 14.30
N GLY A 257 11.26 0.11 14.97
CA GLY A 257 12.08 -0.99 14.43
C GLY A 257 11.31 -2.29 14.17
N GLU A 258 10.08 -2.43 14.69
CA GLU A 258 9.20 -3.56 14.38
C GLU A 258 8.54 -3.38 13.02
N ARG A 259 8.15 -2.15 12.67
CA ARG A 259 7.44 -1.80 11.43
C ARG A 259 8.36 -1.42 10.29
N PHE A 260 9.48 -0.78 10.60
CA PHE A 260 10.38 -0.22 9.59
C PHE A 260 11.79 -0.79 9.68
N LEU A 261 12.41 -0.90 8.51
CA LEU A 261 13.79 -1.24 8.32
C LEU A 261 14.55 0.02 7.91
N HIS A 262 15.61 0.35 8.66
CA HIS A 262 16.51 1.44 8.34
C HIS A 262 17.76 0.87 7.72
N LEU A 263 18.04 1.19 6.46
CA LEU A 263 19.24 0.81 5.75
C LEU A 263 20.24 1.96 5.79
N VAL A 264 21.40 1.73 6.32
CA VAL A 264 22.52 2.67 6.23
C VAL A 264 23.33 2.44 4.93
N PRO A 265 24.18 3.39 4.50
CA PRO A 265 25.06 3.20 3.35
C PRO A 265 25.80 1.85 3.38
N GLY A 266 25.86 1.18 2.25
CA GLY A 266 26.41 -0.17 2.12
C GLY A 266 25.45 -1.33 2.42
N GLN A 267 24.21 -1.02 2.73
CA GLN A 267 23.13 -2.00 2.90
C GLN A 267 22.06 -1.87 1.82
N THR A 268 21.39 -2.99 1.55
CA THR A 268 20.21 -3.08 0.70
C THR A 268 19.13 -3.89 1.36
N ILE A 269 17.87 -3.72 0.89
CA ILE A 269 16.74 -4.51 1.34
C ILE A 269 16.72 -5.85 0.59
N ASP A 270 16.45 -6.92 1.31
CA ASP A 270 16.15 -8.24 0.76
C ASP A 270 15.15 -9.00 1.65
N MET A 271 14.85 -10.22 1.25
CA MET A 271 13.96 -11.13 1.95
C MET A 271 14.65 -12.48 2.08
N ASP A 272 14.71 -13.01 3.30
CA ASP A 272 15.26 -14.32 3.57
C ASP A 272 14.38 -15.49 3.05
N VAL A 273 14.83 -16.71 3.26
CA VAL A 273 14.12 -17.93 2.82
C VAL A 273 12.81 -18.17 3.57
N GLU A 274 12.65 -17.55 4.74
CA GLU A 274 11.45 -17.63 5.57
C GLU A 274 10.44 -16.52 5.22
N GLY A 275 10.81 -15.61 4.31
CA GLY A 275 9.99 -14.48 3.89
C GLY A 275 10.15 -13.26 4.80
N THR A 276 11.15 -13.20 5.66
CA THR A 276 11.39 -12.03 6.53
C THR A 276 12.16 -10.96 5.77
N ILE A 277 11.62 -9.74 5.78
CA ILE A 277 12.28 -8.58 5.17
C ILE A 277 13.43 -8.13 6.06
N CYS A 278 14.64 -8.07 5.52
CA CYS A 278 15.86 -7.80 6.24
C CYS A 278 16.84 -6.90 5.46
N ALA A 279 17.80 -6.34 6.20
CA ALA A 279 18.96 -5.66 5.62
C ALA A 279 20.05 -6.66 5.30
N VAL A 280 20.63 -6.55 4.12
CA VAL A 280 21.82 -7.33 3.72
C VAL A 280 22.91 -6.37 3.22
N ALA A 281 24.17 -6.81 3.24
CA ALA A 281 25.24 -6.03 2.65
C ALA A 281 25.04 -5.91 1.13
N CYS A 282 25.36 -4.75 0.55
CA CYS A 282 25.41 -4.63 -0.90
C CYS A 282 26.43 -5.61 -1.47
N PRO A 283 26.11 -6.31 -2.57
CA PRO A 283 27.10 -7.09 -3.28
C PRO A 283 28.26 -6.19 -3.72
N ALA A 284 29.50 -6.70 -3.56
CA ALA A 284 30.72 -5.99 -3.93
C ALA A 284 30.82 -5.79 -5.44
#